data_888177c34142e1d81e0b478b0362d28a
#
_entry.id   888177c34142e1d81e0b478b0362d28a
#
_cell.length_a   1.000
_cell.length_b   1.000
_cell.length_c   1.000
_cell.angle_alpha   90.00
_cell.angle_beta   90.00
_cell.angle_gamma   90.00
#
_symmetry.space_group_name_H-M   'P 1'
#
loop_
_entity.id
_entity.type
_entity.pdbx_description
1 polymer ?
#
loop_
_entity_poly.entity_id
_entity_poly.type
_entity_poly.pdbx_seq_one_letter_code
_entity_poly.pdbx_strand_id
1 'polypeptide(L)'
;MNKYSVQVGVYTQYFFKVIRDTPGVLIYTICLPLVFLIMNVSSAFFKPLSLTTYTAQVVPYIGWMIFSNCLTTASSVAILREQGYLKQYRTLVVSPAVFLVSQALVSLGIILMTLLLVALLSAITFKLAFLPLLGRLWLTVLLVYLPVTCFGLPLIALALRRKTVDTIVNALALIVVVGTFMLSNMLAVSASNPLLNLVSPIYLVTNVFAMISMGPVSHFITTYLLSLIVLLVIGGLSYRHIKILPTEGL
;
A
#
# COMPACT_ATOMS: atom_id res chain seq x y z
N MET A 1 -13.00 26.26 -10.81
CA MET A 1 -12.26 25.02 -10.46
C MET A 1 -10.84 25.39 -10.04
N ASN A 2 -10.35 24.80 -8.96
CA ASN A 2 -9.01 25.11 -8.46
C ASN A 2 -7.97 24.53 -9.45
N LYS A 3 -6.99 25.34 -9.91
CA LYS A 3 -5.96 24.90 -10.87
C LYS A 3 -5.25 23.62 -10.41
N TYR A 4 -5.09 23.45 -9.11
CA TYR A 4 -4.50 22.24 -8.51
C TYR A 4 -5.30 20.97 -8.82
N SER A 5 -6.62 20.96 -8.61
CA SER A 5 -7.47 19.78 -8.82
C SER A 5 -7.54 19.38 -10.30
N VAL A 6 -7.54 20.36 -11.20
CA VAL A 6 -7.49 20.09 -12.65
C VAL A 6 -6.17 19.42 -13.02
N GLN A 7 -5.05 19.92 -12.52
CA GLN A 7 -3.74 19.33 -12.77
C GLN A 7 -3.64 17.90 -12.22
N VAL A 8 -4.10 17.66 -10.99
CA VAL A 8 -4.15 16.31 -10.43
C VAL A 8 -4.95 15.37 -11.33
N GLY A 9 -6.12 15.79 -11.82
CA GLY A 9 -6.93 14.97 -12.73
C GLY A 9 -6.20 14.62 -14.03
N VAL A 10 -5.57 15.60 -14.67
CA VAL A 10 -4.83 15.40 -15.93
C VAL A 10 -3.64 14.45 -15.72
N TYR A 11 -2.84 14.64 -14.66
CA TYR A 11 -1.71 13.75 -14.39
C TYR A 11 -2.14 12.36 -13.95
N THR A 12 -3.24 12.21 -13.23
CA THR A 12 -3.82 10.91 -12.91
C THR A 12 -4.20 10.14 -14.18
N GLN A 13 -4.85 10.79 -15.14
CA GLN A 13 -5.17 10.18 -16.44
C GLN A 13 -3.90 9.79 -17.22
N TYR A 14 -2.90 10.67 -17.22
CA TYR A 14 -1.62 10.40 -17.88
C TYR A 14 -0.92 9.16 -17.28
N PHE A 15 -0.77 9.10 -15.96
CA PHE A 15 -0.13 7.96 -15.30
C PHE A 15 -0.91 6.67 -15.46
N PHE A 16 -2.24 6.74 -15.45
CA PHE A 16 -3.08 5.57 -15.73
C PHE A 16 -2.84 5.03 -17.14
N LYS A 17 -2.70 5.92 -18.13
CA LYS A 17 -2.35 5.54 -19.50
C LYS A 17 -0.97 4.90 -19.58
N VAL A 18 0.03 5.47 -18.93
CA VAL A 18 1.40 4.90 -18.88
C VAL A 18 1.40 3.49 -18.30
N ILE A 19 0.65 3.26 -17.22
CA ILE A 19 0.56 1.92 -16.59
C ILE A 19 -0.16 0.94 -17.52
N ARG A 20 -1.21 1.38 -18.22
CA ARG A 20 -1.92 0.55 -19.19
C ARG A 20 -1.01 0.13 -20.35
N ASP A 21 -0.10 1.01 -20.75
CA ASP A 21 0.85 0.76 -21.83
C ASP A 21 2.02 -0.15 -21.38
N THR A 22 2.14 -0.43 -20.05
CA THR A 22 3.11 -1.36 -19.48
C THR A 22 2.42 -2.55 -18.79
N PRO A 23 1.74 -3.45 -19.53
CA PRO A 23 0.91 -4.50 -18.95
C PRO A 23 1.71 -5.49 -18.09
N GLY A 24 3.01 -5.67 -18.35
CA GLY A 24 3.87 -6.54 -17.56
C GLY A 24 3.95 -6.11 -16.09
N VAL A 25 4.02 -4.81 -15.80
CA VAL A 25 4.04 -4.30 -14.42
C VAL A 25 2.69 -4.55 -13.74
N LEU A 26 1.58 -4.32 -14.45
CA LEU A 26 0.23 -4.59 -13.94
C LEU A 26 0.04 -6.07 -13.60
N ILE A 27 0.40 -6.96 -14.53
CA ILE A 27 0.29 -8.41 -14.34
C ILE A 27 1.13 -8.83 -13.13
N TYR A 28 2.38 -8.38 -13.04
CA TYR A 28 3.25 -8.70 -11.91
C TYR A 28 2.65 -8.23 -10.56
N THR A 29 2.16 -6.99 -10.52
CA THR A 29 1.59 -6.39 -9.30
C THR A 29 0.32 -7.09 -8.83
N ILE A 30 -0.47 -7.64 -9.77
CA ILE A 30 -1.73 -8.32 -9.47
C ILE A 30 -1.51 -9.83 -9.28
N CYS A 31 -0.82 -10.49 -10.22
CA CYS A 31 -0.71 -11.94 -10.22
C CYS A 31 0.20 -12.47 -9.12
N LEU A 32 1.30 -11.79 -8.81
CA LEU A 32 2.25 -12.30 -7.83
C LEU A 32 1.61 -12.47 -6.43
N PRO A 33 0.92 -11.47 -5.85
CA PRO A 33 0.21 -11.64 -4.58
C PRO A 33 -0.89 -12.70 -4.64
N LEU A 34 -1.60 -12.82 -5.77
CA LEU A 34 -2.64 -13.83 -5.95
C LEU A 34 -2.05 -15.24 -5.97
N VAL A 35 -0.92 -15.45 -6.65
CA VAL A 35 -0.22 -16.74 -6.67
C VAL A 35 0.24 -17.11 -5.25
N PHE A 36 0.84 -16.18 -4.51
CA PHE A 36 1.23 -16.42 -3.12
C PHE A 36 0.03 -16.74 -2.23
N LEU A 37 -1.08 -16.04 -2.39
CA LEU A 37 -2.31 -16.33 -1.68
C LEU A 37 -2.81 -17.75 -2.00
N ILE A 38 -2.86 -18.11 -3.27
CA ILE A 38 -3.26 -19.43 -3.72
C ILE A 38 -2.35 -20.52 -3.14
N MET A 39 -1.04 -20.35 -3.20
CA MET A 39 -0.08 -21.33 -2.68
C MET A 39 -0.20 -21.54 -1.17
N ASN A 40 -0.40 -20.47 -0.40
CA ASN A 40 -0.41 -20.57 1.06
C ASN A 40 -1.76 -21.00 1.65
N VAL A 41 -2.86 -20.78 0.93
CA VAL A 41 -4.22 -21.11 1.41
C VAL A 41 -4.82 -22.30 0.64
N SER A 42 -4.03 -22.98 -0.19
CA SER A 42 -4.49 -24.11 -1.04
C SER A 42 -5.17 -25.23 -0.26
N SER A 43 -4.74 -25.51 0.96
CA SER A 43 -5.33 -26.54 1.83
C SER A 43 -6.80 -26.22 2.27
N ALA A 44 -7.18 -24.96 2.21
CA ALA A 44 -8.54 -24.49 2.55
C ALA A 44 -9.43 -24.28 1.33
N PHE A 45 -8.95 -24.56 0.10
CA PHE A 45 -9.74 -24.33 -1.11
C PHE A 45 -11.01 -25.19 -1.13
N PHE A 46 -12.08 -24.56 -1.60
CA PHE A 46 -13.43 -25.10 -1.69
C PHE A 46 -14.07 -25.48 -0.34
N LYS A 47 -13.44 -25.11 0.79
CA LYS A 47 -14.04 -25.22 2.12
C LYS A 47 -14.57 -23.86 2.55
N PRO A 48 -15.74 -23.81 3.24
CA PRO A 48 -16.23 -22.56 3.78
C PRO A 48 -15.29 -22.07 4.88
N LEU A 49 -14.72 -20.88 4.69
CA LEU A 49 -13.86 -20.26 5.68
C LEU A 49 -14.67 -19.34 6.60
N SER A 50 -14.37 -19.38 7.90
CA SER A 50 -14.89 -18.36 8.81
C SER A 50 -14.19 -17.02 8.58
N LEU A 51 -14.86 -15.93 8.91
CA LEU A 51 -14.28 -14.59 8.78
C LEU A 51 -13.02 -14.42 9.65
N THR A 52 -12.97 -15.05 10.81
CA THR A 52 -11.81 -15.07 11.71
C THR A 52 -10.61 -15.76 11.06
N THR A 53 -10.82 -16.93 10.46
CA THR A 53 -9.79 -17.68 9.76
C THR A 53 -9.32 -16.92 8.51
N TYR A 54 -10.24 -16.31 7.77
CA TYR A 54 -9.90 -15.45 6.61
C TYR A 54 -9.02 -14.28 7.04
N THR A 55 -9.35 -13.60 8.13
CA THR A 55 -8.55 -12.49 8.68
C THR A 55 -7.14 -12.95 9.06
N ALA A 56 -6.99 -14.13 9.63
CA ALA A 56 -5.67 -14.64 10.04
C ALA A 56 -4.82 -15.12 8.87
N GLN A 57 -5.44 -15.76 7.86
CA GLN A 57 -4.70 -16.45 6.80
C GLN A 57 -4.58 -15.66 5.50
N VAL A 58 -5.60 -14.86 5.14
CA VAL A 58 -5.66 -14.18 3.84
C VAL A 58 -5.31 -12.69 3.95
N VAL A 59 -5.82 -12.01 4.97
CA VAL A 59 -5.65 -10.56 5.10
C VAL A 59 -4.19 -10.11 5.23
N PRO A 60 -3.26 -10.83 5.87
CA PRO A 60 -1.85 -10.47 5.88
C PRO A 60 -1.23 -10.38 4.47
N TYR A 61 -1.64 -11.24 3.53
CA TYR A 61 -1.19 -11.17 2.13
C TYR A 61 -1.77 -9.95 1.41
N ILE A 62 -3.01 -9.58 1.73
CA ILE A 62 -3.60 -8.33 1.25
C ILE A 62 -2.83 -7.13 1.79
N GLY A 63 -2.46 -7.15 3.07
CA GLY A 63 -1.61 -6.13 3.68
C GLY A 63 -0.25 -5.99 2.99
N TRP A 64 0.40 -7.12 2.69
CA TRP A 64 1.62 -7.13 1.89
C TRP A 64 1.43 -6.54 0.50
N MET A 65 0.36 -6.89 -0.18
CA MET A 65 0.03 -6.38 -1.51
C MET A 65 -0.15 -4.85 -1.50
N ILE A 66 -0.89 -4.31 -0.53
CA ILE A 66 -1.08 -2.87 -0.38
C ILE A 66 0.27 -2.18 -0.11
N PHE A 67 1.08 -2.72 0.80
CA PHE A 67 2.38 -2.18 1.14
C PHE A 67 3.35 -2.20 -0.03
N SER A 68 3.48 -3.33 -0.74
CA SER A 68 4.33 -3.46 -1.93
C SER A 68 3.93 -2.47 -3.02
N ASN A 69 2.63 -2.27 -3.24
CA ASN A 69 2.14 -1.29 -4.21
C ASN A 69 2.52 0.14 -3.80
N CYS A 70 2.41 0.50 -2.51
CA CYS A 70 2.84 1.80 -2.00
C CYS A 70 4.35 2.00 -2.17
N LEU A 71 5.17 0.97 -1.92
CA LEU A 71 6.63 1.03 -2.13
C LEU A 71 6.98 1.17 -3.61
N THR A 72 6.31 0.45 -4.50
CA THR A 72 6.50 0.57 -5.96
C THR A 72 6.14 1.98 -6.43
N THR A 73 5.10 2.59 -5.86
CA THR A 73 4.75 3.98 -6.16
C THR A 73 5.87 4.94 -5.72
N ALA A 74 6.49 4.71 -4.56
CA ALA A 74 7.65 5.48 -4.11
C ALA A 74 8.85 5.33 -5.07
N SER A 75 9.14 4.11 -5.54
CA SER A 75 10.18 3.86 -6.56
C SER A 75 9.87 4.60 -7.86
N SER A 76 8.63 4.58 -8.34
CA SER A 76 8.22 5.30 -9.55
C SER A 76 8.48 6.81 -9.46
N VAL A 77 8.24 7.42 -8.31
CA VAL A 77 8.55 8.85 -8.08
C VAL A 77 10.07 9.10 -8.11
N ALA A 78 10.88 8.19 -7.56
CA ALA A 78 12.33 8.29 -7.61
C ALA A 78 12.85 8.22 -9.07
N ILE A 79 12.24 7.36 -9.90
CA ILE A 79 12.54 7.26 -11.34
C ILE A 79 12.25 8.58 -12.04
N LEU A 80 11.08 9.18 -11.82
CA LEU A 80 10.70 10.46 -12.44
C LEU A 80 11.65 11.59 -12.03
N ARG A 81 12.17 11.53 -10.80
CA ARG A 81 13.19 12.48 -10.32
C ARG A 81 14.49 12.34 -11.08
N GLU A 82 15.03 11.12 -11.24
CA GLU A 82 16.30 10.89 -11.94
C GLU A 82 16.23 11.24 -13.42
N GLN A 83 15.12 10.96 -14.07
CA GLN A 83 14.88 11.32 -15.47
C GLN A 83 14.74 12.84 -15.68
N GLY A 84 14.80 13.64 -14.61
CA GLY A 84 14.66 15.09 -14.69
C GLY A 84 13.25 15.59 -14.96
N TYR A 85 12.26 14.68 -15.08
CA TYR A 85 10.87 15.08 -15.32
C TYR A 85 10.35 15.99 -14.22
N LEU A 86 10.68 15.72 -12.95
CA LEU A 86 10.25 16.58 -11.84
C LEU A 86 10.78 18.00 -11.95
N LYS A 87 12.01 18.19 -12.52
CA LYS A 87 12.61 19.51 -12.76
C LYS A 87 11.87 20.23 -13.90
N GLN A 88 11.63 19.56 -15.02
CA GLN A 88 10.92 20.13 -16.17
C GLN A 88 9.49 20.52 -15.82
N TYR A 89 8.79 19.68 -15.09
CA TYR A 89 7.41 19.93 -14.74
C TYR A 89 7.23 20.95 -13.60
N ARG A 90 8.27 21.24 -12.80
CA ARG A 90 8.18 22.24 -11.74
C ARG A 90 7.77 23.61 -12.27
N THR A 91 8.10 23.93 -13.51
CA THR A 91 7.70 25.19 -14.18
C THR A 91 6.24 25.17 -14.64
N LEU A 92 5.66 23.99 -14.82
CA LEU A 92 4.30 23.81 -15.36
C LEU A 92 3.24 23.53 -14.31
N VAL A 93 3.62 22.98 -13.13
CA VAL A 93 2.68 22.63 -12.07
C VAL A 93 2.71 23.65 -10.92
N VAL A 94 1.55 23.83 -10.31
CA VAL A 94 1.37 24.72 -9.15
C VAL A 94 2.17 24.21 -7.93
N SER A 95 2.32 22.90 -7.80
CA SER A 95 3.04 22.28 -6.68
C SER A 95 3.55 20.89 -7.04
N PRO A 96 4.74 20.46 -6.56
CA PRO A 96 5.24 19.08 -6.71
C PRO A 96 4.29 18.02 -6.13
N ALA A 97 3.44 18.40 -5.17
CA ALA A 97 2.42 17.53 -4.61
C ALA A 97 1.43 16.98 -5.66
N VAL A 98 1.23 17.69 -6.78
CA VAL A 98 0.37 17.22 -7.88
C VAL A 98 0.80 15.84 -8.35
N PHE A 99 2.11 15.60 -8.52
CA PHE A 99 2.63 14.30 -8.97
C PHE A 99 2.43 13.20 -7.93
N LEU A 100 2.75 13.48 -6.67
CA LEU A 100 2.61 12.51 -5.59
C LEU A 100 1.15 12.10 -5.42
N VAL A 101 0.25 13.08 -5.40
CA VAL A 101 -1.19 12.81 -5.27
C VAL A 101 -1.72 12.07 -6.49
N SER A 102 -1.31 12.43 -7.71
CA SER A 102 -1.75 11.74 -8.92
C SER A 102 -1.26 10.29 -8.95
N GLN A 103 0.00 10.02 -8.58
CA GLN A 103 0.54 8.66 -8.46
C GLN A 103 -0.17 7.88 -7.37
N ALA A 104 -0.45 8.50 -6.22
CA ALA A 104 -1.19 7.87 -5.14
C ALA A 104 -2.62 7.50 -5.57
N LEU A 105 -3.31 8.34 -6.31
CA LEU A 105 -4.66 8.05 -6.82
C LEU A 105 -4.66 6.88 -7.81
N VAL A 106 -3.67 6.83 -8.70
CA VAL A 106 -3.52 5.71 -9.64
C VAL A 106 -3.21 4.41 -8.90
N SER A 107 -2.28 4.44 -7.94
CA SER A 107 -1.96 3.31 -7.08
C SER A 107 -3.18 2.81 -6.30
N LEU A 108 -3.94 3.73 -5.70
CA LEU A 108 -5.20 3.39 -5.02
C LEU A 108 -6.19 2.72 -5.97
N GLY A 109 -6.35 3.25 -7.18
CA GLY A 109 -7.22 2.65 -8.21
C GLY A 109 -6.82 1.21 -8.55
N ILE A 110 -5.52 0.95 -8.72
CA ILE A 110 -4.99 -0.40 -8.98
C ILE A 110 -5.26 -1.33 -7.80
N ILE A 111 -5.04 -0.88 -6.57
CA ILE A 111 -5.32 -1.67 -5.37
C ILE A 111 -6.82 -2.03 -5.30
N LEU A 112 -7.71 -1.07 -5.51
CA LEU A 112 -9.16 -1.32 -5.48
C LEU A 112 -9.59 -2.35 -6.54
N MET A 113 -9.04 -2.27 -7.75
CA MET A 113 -9.28 -3.25 -8.81
C MET A 113 -8.72 -4.63 -8.44
N THR A 114 -7.52 -4.68 -7.87
CA THR A 114 -6.93 -5.96 -7.43
C THR A 114 -7.73 -6.59 -6.29
N LEU A 115 -8.23 -5.79 -5.35
CA LEU A 115 -9.09 -6.28 -4.27
C LEU A 115 -10.45 -6.77 -4.77
N LEU A 116 -10.97 -6.21 -5.86
CA LEU A 116 -12.16 -6.75 -6.51
C LEU A 116 -11.90 -8.19 -7.00
N LEU A 117 -10.72 -8.43 -7.63
CA LEU A 117 -10.33 -9.79 -8.06
C LEU A 117 -10.10 -10.71 -6.86
N VAL A 118 -9.44 -10.24 -5.80
CA VAL A 118 -9.25 -11.02 -4.56
C VAL A 118 -10.59 -11.37 -3.92
N ALA A 119 -11.52 -10.43 -3.84
CA ALA A 119 -12.86 -10.70 -3.29
C ALA A 119 -13.63 -11.71 -4.12
N LEU A 120 -13.54 -11.62 -5.46
CA LEU A 120 -14.19 -12.55 -6.38
C LEU A 120 -13.60 -13.97 -6.24
N LEU A 121 -12.28 -14.09 -6.23
CA LEU A 121 -11.61 -15.37 -5.97
C LEU A 121 -11.97 -15.93 -4.59
N SER A 122 -11.96 -15.10 -3.55
CA SER A 122 -12.32 -15.52 -2.19
C SER A 122 -13.78 -15.97 -2.08
N ALA A 123 -14.69 -15.33 -2.80
CA ALA A 123 -16.08 -15.74 -2.84
C ALA A 123 -16.26 -17.12 -3.48
N ILE A 124 -15.53 -17.39 -4.56
CA ILE A 124 -15.59 -18.69 -5.28
C ILE A 124 -14.91 -19.78 -4.45
N THR A 125 -13.69 -19.52 -3.93
CA THR A 125 -12.86 -20.53 -3.28
C THR A 125 -13.30 -20.83 -1.84
N PHE A 126 -13.71 -19.82 -1.08
CA PHE A 126 -14.02 -19.93 0.36
C PHE A 126 -15.51 -19.80 0.66
N LYS A 127 -16.36 -19.69 -0.38
CA LYS A 127 -17.82 -19.54 -0.25
C LYS A 127 -18.25 -18.35 0.63
N LEU A 128 -17.45 -17.27 0.62
CA LEU A 128 -17.77 -16.04 1.33
C LEU A 128 -18.73 -15.17 0.50
N ALA A 129 -19.59 -14.40 1.17
CA ALA A 129 -20.47 -13.46 0.49
C ALA A 129 -19.64 -12.34 -0.16
N PHE A 130 -19.68 -12.25 -1.50
CA PHE A 130 -18.85 -11.33 -2.29
C PHE A 130 -19.03 -9.86 -1.90
N LEU A 131 -20.25 -9.36 -1.91
CA LEU A 131 -20.54 -7.94 -1.71
C LEU A 131 -20.12 -7.43 -0.32
N PRO A 132 -20.46 -8.11 0.78
CA PRO A 132 -19.99 -7.72 2.11
C PRO A 132 -18.47 -7.79 2.26
N LEU A 133 -17.83 -8.82 1.66
CA LEU A 133 -16.38 -8.96 1.71
C LEU A 133 -15.69 -7.82 0.95
N LEU A 134 -16.15 -7.52 -0.25
CA LEU A 134 -15.62 -6.42 -1.07
C LEU A 134 -15.76 -5.07 -0.34
N GLY A 135 -16.93 -4.81 0.25
CA GLY A 135 -17.16 -3.59 1.03
C GLY A 135 -16.19 -3.44 2.20
N ARG A 136 -15.95 -4.53 2.94
CA ARG A 136 -14.97 -4.55 4.05
C ARG A 136 -13.54 -4.31 3.56
N LEU A 137 -13.13 -4.94 2.47
CA LEU A 137 -11.80 -4.78 1.88
C LEU A 137 -11.58 -3.35 1.39
N TRP A 138 -12.54 -2.78 0.67
CA TRP A 138 -12.45 -1.40 0.20
C TRP A 138 -12.41 -0.39 1.34
N LEU A 139 -13.26 -0.56 2.36
CA LEU A 139 -13.24 0.29 3.55
C LEU A 139 -11.90 0.19 4.28
N THR A 140 -11.36 -1.03 4.42
CA THR A 140 -10.03 -1.23 5.00
C THR A 140 -8.97 -0.44 4.24
N VAL A 141 -8.92 -0.55 2.91
CA VAL A 141 -7.95 0.19 2.10
C VAL A 141 -8.10 1.69 2.27
N LEU A 142 -9.32 2.22 2.21
CA LEU A 142 -9.54 3.65 2.38
C LEU A 142 -9.00 4.18 3.71
N LEU A 143 -9.12 3.39 4.78
CA LEU A 143 -8.59 3.76 6.10
C LEU A 143 -7.08 3.62 6.20
N VAL A 144 -6.48 2.55 5.62
CA VAL A 144 -5.06 2.27 5.80
C VAL A 144 -4.16 2.84 4.70
N TYR A 145 -4.72 3.24 3.55
CA TYR A 145 -3.94 3.68 2.40
C TYR A 145 -3.02 4.85 2.74
N LEU A 146 -3.56 5.88 3.39
CA LEU A 146 -2.80 7.07 3.77
C LEU A 146 -1.66 6.75 4.75
N PRO A 147 -1.90 6.08 5.90
CA PRO A 147 -0.81 5.71 6.80
C PRO A 147 0.20 4.74 6.16
N VAL A 148 -0.23 3.80 5.32
CA VAL A 148 0.69 2.88 4.63
C VAL A 148 1.57 3.61 3.60
N THR A 149 1.04 4.60 2.87
CA THR A 149 1.86 5.41 1.97
C THR A 149 2.94 6.20 2.73
N CYS A 150 2.67 6.59 3.97
CA CYS A 150 3.65 7.29 4.80
C CYS A 150 4.90 6.44 5.11
N PHE A 151 4.83 5.11 5.07
CA PHE A 151 6.03 4.25 5.14
C PHE A 151 6.94 4.37 3.92
N GLY A 152 6.38 4.66 2.74
CA GLY A 152 7.15 4.84 1.50
C GLY A 152 7.76 6.24 1.33
N LEU A 153 7.20 7.27 1.97
CA LEU A 153 7.65 8.66 1.80
C LEU A 153 9.10 8.90 2.22
N PRO A 154 9.64 8.33 3.31
CA PRO A 154 11.06 8.47 3.66
C PRO A 154 11.99 8.02 2.55
N LEU A 155 11.65 6.97 1.79
CA LEU A 155 12.45 6.49 0.67
C LEU A 155 12.53 7.53 -0.46
N ILE A 156 11.44 8.25 -0.71
CA ILE A 156 11.42 9.33 -1.71
C ILE A 156 12.25 10.53 -1.25
N ALA A 157 12.23 10.81 0.07
CA ALA A 157 13.00 11.90 0.66
C ALA A 157 14.51 11.68 0.55
N LEU A 158 14.95 10.43 0.60
CA LEU A 158 16.36 10.08 0.38
C LEU A 158 16.75 10.33 -1.08
N ALA A 159 17.83 11.09 -1.29
CA ALA A 159 18.37 11.39 -2.61
C ALA A 159 19.20 10.20 -3.13
N LEU A 160 18.58 9.03 -3.27
CA LEU A 160 19.22 7.79 -3.72
C LEU A 160 19.03 7.58 -5.22
N ARG A 161 20.00 6.90 -5.85
CA ARG A 161 19.89 6.46 -7.24
C ARG A 161 18.79 5.40 -7.40
N ARG A 162 18.16 5.36 -8.57
CA ARG A 162 17.09 4.41 -8.90
C ARG A 162 17.41 2.98 -8.48
N LYS A 163 18.57 2.44 -8.91
CA LYS A 163 18.97 1.06 -8.58
C LYS A 163 18.99 0.79 -7.08
N THR A 164 19.47 1.76 -6.30
CA THR A 164 19.51 1.68 -4.85
C THR A 164 18.09 1.72 -4.25
N VAL A 165 17.23 2.59 -4.77
CA VAL A 165 15.81 2.66 -4.33
C VAL A 165 15.10 1.34 -4.60
N ASP A 166 15.22 0.78 -5.82
CA ASP A 166 14.60 -0.49 -6.19
C ASP A 166 15.10 -1.65 -5.30
N THR A 167 16.40 -1.67 -4.99
CA THR A 167 16.98 -2.67 -4.07
C THR A 167 16.42 -2.52 -2.65
N ILE A 168 16.34 -1.30 -2.13
CA ILE A 168 15.81 -1.01 -0.79
C ILE A 168 14.31 -1.35 -0.74
N VAL A 169 13.54 -0.99 -1.75
CA VAL A 169 12.11 -1.30 -1.85
C VAL A 169 11.87 -2.80 -1.76
N ASN A 170 12.60 -3.58 -2.57
CA ASN A 170 12.47 -5.04 -2.57
C ASN A 170 12.92 -5.67 -1.23
N ALA A 171 14.04 -5.20 -0.68
CA ALA A 171 14.54 -5.66 0.62
C ALA A 171 13.55 -5.32 1.75
N LEU A 172 13.01 -4.09 1.77
CA LEU A 172 12.02 -3.66 2.76
C LEU A 172 10.72 -4.47 2.67
N ALA A 173 10.23 -4.70 1.45
CA ALA A 173 9.04 -5.51 1.24
C ALA A 173 9.24 -6.91 1.82
N LEU A 174 10.40 -7.53 1.57
CA LEU A 174 10.73 -8.86 2.07
C LEU A 174 10.94 -8.88 3.59
N ILE A 175 11.69 -7.92 4.14
CA ILE A 175 11.95 -7.82 5.59
C ILE A 175 10.65 -7.63 6.36
N VAL A 176 9.74 -6.77 5.89
CA VAL A 176 8.46 -6.54 6.55
C VAL A 176 7.58 -7.78 6.50
N VAL A 177 7.55 -8.50 5.38
CA VAL A 177 6.80 -9.77 5.27
C VAL A 177 7.35 -10.81 6.23
N VAL A 178 8.65 -11.12 6.12
CA VAL A 178 9.30 -12.14 6.97
C VAL A 178 9.20 -11.74 8.43
N GLY A 179 9.50 -10.49 8.76
CA GLY A 179 9.39 -9.97 10.13
C GLY A 179 7.98 -10.07 10.69
N THR A 180 6.95 -9.74 9.88
CA THR A 180 5.55 -9.86 10.31
C THR A 180 5.17 -11.30 10.61
N PHE A 181 5.52 -12.25 9.74
CA PHE A 181 5.24 -13.67 9.98
C PHE A 181 6.05 -14.24 11.15
N MET A 182 7.30 -13.84 11.33
CA MET A 182 8.10 -14.24 12.50
C MET A 182 7.50 -13.69 13.81
N LEU A 183 7.13 -12.42 13.85
CA LEU A 183 6.51 -11.80 15.01
C LEU A 183 5.16 -12.45 15.35
N SER A 184 4.37 -12.78 14.33
CA SER A 184 3.08 -13.48 14.50
C SER A 184 3.25 -14.86 15.13
N ASN A 185 4.28 -15.61 14.75
CA ASN A 185 4.49 -16.98 15.19
C ASN A 185 5.27 -17.07 16.52
N MET A 186 6.18 -16.13 16.80
CA MET A 186 7.09 -16.21 17.96
C MET A 186 6.63 -15.42 19.19
N LEU A 187 5.97 -14.30 18.94
CA LEU A 187 5.60 -13.39 19.99
C LEU A 187 4.08 -13.33 20.05
N ALA A 188 3.35 -14.12 20.70
CA ALA A 188 1.88 -14.03 20.88
C ALA A 188 1.42 -12.61 21.31
N VAL A 189 1.89 -11.59 20.55
CA VAL A 189 1.69 -10.18 20.86
C VAL A 189 0.27 -9.81 20.48
N SER A 190 -0.45 -9.26 21.43
CA SER A 190 -1.81 -8.76 21.22
C SER A 190 -1.86 -7.80 20.02
N ALA A 191 -2.83 -8.01 19.13
CA ALA A 191 -3.11 -7.13 17.99
C ALA A 191 -3.35 -5.66 18.40
N SER A 192 -3.66 -5.42 19.67
CA SER A 192 -3.87 -4.08 20.24
C SER A 192 -2.59 -3.31 20.53
N ASN A 193 -1.40 -3.89 20.31
CA ASN A 193 -0.14 -3.19 20.58
C ASN A 193 0.12 -2.13 19.49
N PRO A 194 0.16 -0.81 19.82
CA PRO A 194 0.35 0.26 18.85
C PRO A 194 1.71 0.19 18.14
N LEU A 195 2.74 -0.35 18.82
CA LEU A 195 4.08 -0.48 18.25
C LEU A 195 4.10 -1.42 17.05
N LEU A 196 3.30 -2.48 17.05
CA LEU A 196 3.20 -3.39 15.90
C LEU A 196 2.61 -2.69 14.68
N ASN A 197 1.60 -1.85 14.87
CA ASN A 197 0.97 -1.09 13.80
C ASN A 197 1.93 -0.03 13.20
N LEU A 198 2.88 0.47 14.01
CA LEU A 198 3.90 1.42 13.55
C LEU A 198 5.04 0.74 12.79
N VAL A 199 5.40 -0.48 13.17
CA VAL A 199 6.53 -1.21 12.58
C VAL A 199 6.11 -2.00 11.35
N SER A 200 4.90 -2.58 11.38
CA SER A 200 4.42 -3.43 10.29
C SER A 200 3.12 -2.90 9.67
N PRO A 201 3.17 -2.41 8.42
CA PRO A 201 1.97 -2.04 7.69
C PRO A 201 1.03 -3.22 7.45
N ILE A 202 1.54 -4.46 7.44
CA ILE A 202 0.73 -5.67 7.31
C ILE A 202 -0.14 -5.87 8.56
N TYR A 203 0.42 -5.67 9.75
CA TYR A 203 -0.36 -5.69 10.99
C TYR A 203 -1.41 -4.59 11.02
N LEU A 204 -1.07 -3.38 10.60
CA LEU A 204 -2.03 -2.28 10.53
C LEU A 204 -3.24 -2.64 9.65
N VAL A 205 -3.00 -3.18 8.46
CA VAL A 205 -4.07 -3.61 7.54
C VAL A 205 -4.91 -4.74 8.17
N THR A 206 -4.26 -5.74 8.75
CA THR A 206 -4.93 -6.89 9.36
C THR A 206 -5.81 -6.47 10.53
N ASN A 207 -5.30 -5.58 11.38
CA ASN A 207 -6.05 -5.09 12.55
C ASN A 207 -7.24 -4.22 12.15
N VAL A 208 -7.09 -3.36 11.14
CA VAL A 208 -8.20 -2.54 10.62
C VAL A 208 -9.28 -3.43 10.01
N PHE A 209 -8.90 -4.44 9.22
CA PHE A 209 -9.86 -5.39 8.67
C PHE A 209 -10.57 -6.20 9.76
N ALA A 210 -9.84 -6.64 10.80
CA ALA A 210 -10.41 -7.35 11.94
C ALA A 210 -11.46 -6.50 12.66
N MET A 211 -11.16 -5.22 12.91
CA MET A 211 -12.09 -4.27 13.52
C MET A 211 -13.38 -4.11 12.70
N ILE A 212 -13.25 -3.92 11.38
CA ILE A 212 -14.41 -3.76 10.48
C ILE A 212 -15.26 -5.04 10.43
N SER A 213 -14.62 -6.20 10.54
CA SER A 213 -15.24 -7.49 10.33
C SER A 213 -15.85 -8.11 11.58
N MET A 214 -15.21 -7.93 12.74
CA MET A 214 -15.54 -8.58 14.01
C MET A 214 -16.05 -7.60 15.08
N GLY A 215 -16.02 -6.30 14.80
CA GLY A 215 -16.37 -5.25 15.74
C GLY A 215 -15.18 -4.68 16.52
N PRO A 216 -15.40 -3.57 17.23
CA PRO A 216 -14.32 -2.85 17.90
C PRO A 216 -13.75 -3.66 19.07
N VAL A 217 -12.46 -3.97 18.97
CA VAL A 217 -11.68 -4.45 20.11
C VAL A 217 -11.39 -3.24 21.02
N SER A 218 -11.47 -3.44 22.34
CA SER A 218 -11.16 -2.39 23.31
C SER A 218 -9.79 -1.76 22.99
N HIS A 219 -9.72 -0.42 23.01
CA HIS A 219 -8.55 0.39 22.68
C HIS A 219 -8.08 0.36 21.22
N PHE A 220 -8.76 -0.33 20.29
CA PHE A 220 -8.31 -0.33 18.87
C PHE A 220 -8.32 1.08 18.27
N ILE A 221 -9.39 1.85 18.48
CA ILE A 221 -9.54 3.19 17.91
C ILE A 221 -8.41 4.10 18.40
N THR A 222 -8.07 4.05 19.67
CA THR A 222 -6.98 4.86 20.25
C THR A 222 -5.63 4.46 19.70
N THR A 223 -5.35 3.17 19.56
CA THR A 223 -4.09 2.66 18.99
C THR A 223 -3.96 2.97 17.51
N TYR A 224 -5.06 2.86 16.75
CA TYR A 224 -5.09 3.24 15.33
C TYR A 224 -4.86 4.73 15.14
N LEU A 225 -5.55 5.59 15.89
CA LEU A 225 -5.36 7.04 15.81
C LEU A 225 -3.95 7.46 16.19
N LEU A 226 -3.36 6.86 17.22
CA LEU A 226 -1.98 7.13 17.60
C LEU A 226 -1.02 6.74 16.46
N SER A 227 -1.18 5.56 15.89
CA SER A 227 -0.37 5.09 14.75
C SER A 227 -0.54 6.00 13.53
N LEU A 228 -1.77 6.42 13.23
CA LEU A 228 -2.08 7.34 12.14
C LEU A 228 -1.37 8.68 12.34
N ILE A 229 -1.45 9.28 13.53
CA ILE A 229 -0.80 10.57 13.82
C ILE A 229 0.71 10.45 13.65
N VAL A 230 1.33 9.43 14.24
CA VAL A 230 2.79 9.24 14.15
C VAL A 230 3.23 9.05 12.70
N LEU A 231 2.53 8.21 11.93
CA LEU A 231 2.85 7.98 10.52
C LEU A 231 2.63 9.23 9.66
N LEU A 232 1.59 10.02 9.94
CA LEU A 232 1.37 11.29 9.24
C LEU A 232 2.46 12.31 9.57
N VAL A 233 2.96 12.35 10.81
CA VAL A 233 4.10 13.20 11.17
C VAL A 233 5.36 12.77 10.43
N ILE A 234 5.68 11.48 10.41
CA ILE A 234 6.82 10.93 9.66
C ILE A 234 6.67 11.24 8.16
N GLY A 235 5.51 10.98 7.60
CA GLY A 235 5.22 11.28 6.20
C GLY A 235 5.32 12.76 5.87
N GLY A 236 4.79 13.64 6.71
CA GLY A 236 4.84 15.09 6.55
C GLY A 236 6.26 15.65 6.65
N LEU A 237 7.06 15.16 7.58
CA LEU A 237 8.48 15.51 7.70
C LEU A 237 9.25 15.03 6.46
N SER A 238 9.02 13.80 6.04
CA SER A 238 9.64 13.24 4.83
C SER A 238 9.27 14.05 3.58
N TYR A 239 8.00 14.44 3.45
CA TYR A 239 7.54 15.27 2.33
C TYR A 239 8.29 16.60 2.23
N ARG A 240 8.56 17.27 3.36
CA ARG A 240 9.33 18.53 3.39
C ARG A 240 10.77 18.38 2.90
N HIS A 241 11.34 17.19 3.01
CA HIS A 241 12.72 16.89 2.63
C HIS A 241 12.85 16.26 1.23
N ILE A 242 11.75 16.13 0.48
CA ILE A 242 11.80 15.59 -0.88
C ILE A 242 12.64 16.50 -1.78
N LYS A 243 13.77 15.97 -2.22
CA LYS A 243 14.63 16.66 -3.21
C LYS A 243 14.07 16.44 -4.62
N ILE A 244 13.85 17.53 -5.35
CA ILE A 244 13.29 17.53 -6.71
C ILE A 244 14.38 17.43 -7.77
N LEU A 245 15.63 17.76 -7.41
CA LEU A 245 16.77 17.76 -8.34
C LEU A 245 17.26 16.32 -8.59
N PRO A 246 17.68 16.01 -9.83
CA PRO A 246 18.36 14.75 -10.13
C PRO A 246 19.61 14.58 -9.26
N THR A 247 19.90 13.34 -8.89
CA THR A 247 21.10 13.01 -8.08
C THR A 247 22.37 12.83 -8.92
N GLU A 248 22.25 12.88 -10.25
CA GLU A 248 23.40 12.85 -11.15
C GLU A 248 24.03 14.24 -11.21
N GLY A 249 25.06 14.46 -10.42
CA GLY A 249 25.80 15.74 -10.33
C GLY A 249 26.35 16.06 -8.95
N LEU A 250 26.23 15.14 -8.01
CA LEU A 250 26.91 15.20 -6.70
C LEU A 250 27.97 14.11 -6.61
#